data_4c30dbe22be0b0ae72522c6daf268e39
#
_entry.id   4c30dbe22be0b0ae72522c6daf268e39
#
_cell.length_a   1.000
_cell.length_b   1.000
_cell.length_c   1.000
_cell.angle_alpha   90.00
_cell.angle_beta   90.00
_cell.angle_gamma   90.00
#
_symmetry.space_group_name_H-M   'P 1'
#
loop_
_entity.id
_entity.type
_entity.pdbx_description
1 polymer ?
#
loop_
_entity_poly.entity_id
_entity_poly.type
_entity_poly.pdbx_seq_one_letter_code
_entity_poly.pdbx_strand_id
1 'polypeptide(L)'
;MAHSAAELLLLGFFMHASLDIRIVQCLDGLHYSFAILEHIYSSLHEVCVRAPDDHSSLVPALWRCWSLVDVVHRIREVAQALPGLSKKDTELVAFLEATKLAEEFRHYIQHLRSELSKKAVNPFPVWGSLAWVDPVNPASSYLVVIGAQVSGTSYTGCVFDIVARKWVSKVCLGVNGKSFNFDPIYEACLRFRDFVIPWALSAYKPGIQTTTELQIITIQMLVPETEEA
;
A
#
# COMPACT_ATOMS: atom_id res chain seq x y z
N MET A 1 14.57 -14.04 16.13
CA MET A 1 15.42 -12.85 15.98
C MET A 1 14.86 -12.11 14.75
N ALA A 2 14.20 -10.99 15.00
CA ALA A 2 13.63 -10.17 13.95
C ALA A 2 14.78 -9.45 13.24
N HIS A 3 15.02 -9.76 11.97
CA HIS A 3 15.90 -8.96 11.14
C HIS A 3 15.31 -7.55 11.03
N SER A 4 16.12 -6.57 11.40
CA SER A 4 15.75 -5.15 11.35
C SER A 4 15.40 -4.75 9.91
N ALA A 5 14.39 -3.89 9.73
CA ALA A 5 14.04 -3.28 8.44
C ALA A 5 15.26 -2.61 7.74
N ALA A 6 16.28 -2.24 8.51
CA ALA A 6 17.56 -1.71 8.02
C ALA A 6 18.38 -2.74 7.23
N GLU A 7 18.27 -4.05 7.50
CA GLU A 7 18.99 -5.09 6.74
C GLU A 7 18.35 -5.37 5.37
N LEU A 8 17.06 -5.10 5.22
CA LEU A 8 16.36 -5.24 3.92
C LEU A 8 16.61 -4.07 2.97
N LEU A 9 17.00 -2.90 3.47
CA LEU A 9 17.40 -1.73 2.68
C LEU A 9 18.74 -1.88 1.95
N LEU A 10 19.46 -2.98 2.19
CA LEU A 10 20.82 -3.19 1.71
C LEU A 10 20.92 -4.06 0.45
N LEU A 11 19.78 -4.38 -0.22
CA LEU A 11 19.77 -5.25 -1.38
C LEU A 11 19.63 -4.43 -2.69
N GLY A 12 20.72 -3.82 -3.12
CA GLY A 12 20.84 -3.35 -4.50
C GLY A 12 21.42 -4.48 -5.37
N PHE A 13 20.84 -4.72 -6.53
CA PHE A 13 21.22 -5.85 -7.39
C PHE A 13 22.23 -5.43 -8.48
N PHE A 14 23.41 -6.07 -8.54
CA PHE A 14 24.23 -6.08 -9.74
C PHE A 14 23.92 -7.28 -10.61
N MET A 15 23.67 -7.03 -11.89
CA MET A 15 23.44 -8.06 -12.87
C MET A 15 24.72 -8.80 -13.26
N HIS A 16 24.72 -10.12 -13.09
CA HIS A 16 25.52 -10.98 -13.95
C HIS A 16 24.81 -11.15 -15.31
N ALA A 17 25.56 -11.14 -16.41
CA ALA A 17 25.07 -11.17 -17.81
C ALA A 17 24.15 -12.37 -18.18
N SER A 18 23.78 -13.22 -17.23
CA SER A 18 22.96 -14.42 -17.45
C SER A 18 21.58 -14.38 -16.75
N LEU A 19 21.27 -13.35 -15.97
CA LEU A 19 19.98 -13.28 -15.29
C LEU A 19 18.93 -12.60 -16.19
N ASP A 20 17.74 -13.19 -16.26
CA ASP A 20 16.61 -12.58 -16.98
C ASP A 20 16.26 -11.23 -16.35
N ILE A 21 16.35 -10.15 -17.12
CA ILE A 21 16.05 -8.77 -16.68
C ILE A 21 14.68 -8.65 -16.03
N ARG A 22 13.70 -9.46 -16.45
CA ARG A 22 12.35 -9.48 -15.87
C ARG A 22 12.37 -9.90 -14.40
N ILE A 23 13.24 -10.86 -14.05
CA ILE A 23 13.41 -11.29 -12.66
C ILE A 23 13.94 -10.13 -11.82
N VAL A 24 14.99 -9.45 -12.30
CA VAL A 24 15.57 -8.28 -11.61
C VAL A 24 14.50 -7.21 -11.39
N GLN A 25 13.78 -6.84 -12.45
CA GLN A 25 12.72 -5.83 -12.37
C GLN A 25 11.61 -6.21 -11.40
N CYS A 26 11.20 -7.49 -11.36
CA CYS A 26 10.20 -7.95 -10.40
C CYS A 26 10.73 -7.90 -8.95
N LEU A 27 11.97 -8.31 -8.71
CA LEU A 27 12.57 -8.29 -7.38
C LEU A 27 12.75 -6.86 -6.86
N ASP A 28 13.23 -5.94 -7.69
CA ASP A 28 13.32 -4.52 -7.37
C ASP A 28 11.93 -3.95 -7.09
N GLY A 29 10.97 -4.26 -7.96
CA GLY A 29 9.58 -3.83 -7.80
C GLY A 29 8.98 -4.30 -6.47
N LEU A 30 9.19 -5.55 -6.07
CA LEU A 30 8.74 -6.09 -4.78
C LEU A 30 9.48 -5.41 -3.62
N HIS A 31 10.81 -5.31 -3.71
CA HIS A 31 11.64 -4.70 -2.67
C HIS A 31 11.17 -3.29 -2.31
N TYR A 32 11.11 -2.40 -3.30
CA TYR A 32 10.68 -1.02 -3.08
C TYR A 32 9.20 -0.92 -2.70
N SER A 33 8.34 -1.78 -3.23
CA SER A 33 6.92 -1.77 -2.84
C SER A 33 6.72 -2.16 -1.37
N PHE A 34 7.45 -3.16 -0.86
CA PHE A 34 7.40 -3.50 0.56
C PHE A 34 7.97 -2.38 1.45
N ALA A 35 9.08 -1.76 1.05
CA ALA A 35 9.66 -0.63 1.79
C ALA A 35 8.69 0.58 1.85
N ILE A 36 8.04 0.91 0.74
CA ILE A 36 7.02 1.97 0.68
C ILE A 36 5.80 1.61 1.55
N LEU A 37 5.34 0.35 1.47
CA LEU A 37 4.23 -0.15 2.28
C LEU A 37 4.49 0.06 3.78
N GLU A 38 5.64 -0.39 4.26
CA GLU A 38 6.04 -0.26 5.68
C GLU A 38 6.16 1.20 6.10
N HIS A 39 6.79 2.04 5.28
CA HIS A 39 6.96 3.45 5.56
C HIS A 39 5.62 4.18 5.69
N ILE A 40 4.67 3.93 4.79
CA ILE A 40 3.37 4.59 4.83
C ILE A 40 2.55 4.04 6.00
N TYR A 41 2.52 2.72 6.19
CA TYR A 41 1.71 2.08 7.22
C TYR A 41 2.15 2.49 8.64
N SER A 42 3.45 2.57 8.91
CA SER A 42 3.99 2.94 10.22
C SER A 42 3.51 4.29 10.73
N SER A 43 3.26 5.25 9.83
CA SER A 43 2.82 6.62 10.16
C SER A 43 1.32 6.86 9.98
N LEU A 44 0.58 5.88 9.42
CA LEU A 44 -0.82 6.09 9.04
C LEU A 44 -1.71 6.42 10.24
N HIS A 45 -1.68 5.61 11.29
CA HIS A 45 -2.53 5.81 12.47
C HIS A 45 -2.22 7.13 13.19
N GLU A 46 -0.94 7.49 13.31
CA GLU A 46 -0.52 8.74 13.96
C GLU A 46 -1.06 9.98 13.24
N VAL A 47 -1.10 9.94 11.91
CA VAL A 47 -1.66 11.06 11.12
C VAL A 47 -3.17 11.14 11.28
N CYS A 48 -3.87 10.00 11.31
CA CYS A 48 -5.30 9.95 11.57
C CYS A 48 -5.66 10.52 12.95
N VAL A 49 -4.89 10.16 13.97
CA VAL A 49 -5.11 10.57 15.36
C VAL A 49 -5.03 12.09 15.55
N ARG A 50 -4.23 12.78 14.74
CA ARG A 50 -4.13 14.26 14.78
C ARG A 50 -5.34 14.98 14.16
N ALA A 51 -6.11 14.31 13.33
CA ALA A 51 -7.17 14.93 12.53
C ALA A 51 -8.31 15.59 13.33
N PRO A 52 -8.72 15.13 14.53
CA PRO A 52 -9.73 15.81 15.34
C PRO A 52 -9.30 17.21 15.79
N ASP A 53 -8.01 17.38 16.13
CA ASP A 53 -7.46 18.65 16.62
C ASP A 53 -6.88 19.50 15.48
N ASP A 54 -6.44 18.87 14.41
CA ASP A 54 -5.86 19.49 13.22
C ASP A 54 -6.47 18.91 11.95
N HIS A 55 -7.52 19.51 11.46
CA HIS A 55 -8.20 19.09 10.24
C HIS A 55 -7.31 19.09 9.00
N SER A 56 -6.18 19.81 9.00
CA SER A 56 -5.20 19.75 7.90
C SER A 56 -4.56 18.36 7.77
N SER A 57 -4.57 17.56 8.83
CA SER A 57 -4.10 16.18 8.85
C SER A 57 -5.00 15.20 8.08
N LEU A 58 -6.26 15.55 7.77
CA LEU A 58 -7.17 14.69 7.00
C LEU A 58 -6.67 14.42 5.58
N VAL A 59 -6.12 15.44 4.90
CA VAL A 59 -5.61 15.28 3.53
C VAL A 59 -4.37 14.36 3.50
N PRO A 60 -3.35 14.53 4.36
CA PRO A 60 -2.26 13.59 4.50
C PRO A 60 -2.70 12.16 4.88
N ALA A 61 -3.69 12.01 5.76
CA ALA A 61 -4.22 10.70 6.14
C ALA A 61 -4.88 10.00 4.94
N LEU A 62 -5.75 10.72 4.24
CA LEU A 62 -6.41 10.21 3.03
C LEU A 62 -5.41 9.84 1.93
N TRP A 63 -4.42 10.68 1.69
CA TRP A 63 -3.35 10.41 0.74
C TRP A 63 -2.59 9.12 1.09
N ARG A 64 -2.24 8.91 2.37
CA ARG A 64 -1.59 7.67 2.82
C ARG A 64 -2.48 6.44 2.60
N CYS A 65 -3.77 6.54 2.89
CA CYS A 65 -4.71 5.43 2.64
C CYS A 65 -4.72 5.03 1.17
N TRP A 66 -4.87 5.98 0.26
CA TRP A 66 -4.87 5.69 -1.17
C TRP A 66 -3.51 5.23 -1.69
N SER A 67 -2.41 5.76 -1.14
CA SER A 67 -1.06 5.28 -1.45
C SER A 67 -0.85 3.83 -1.00
N LEU A 68 -1.40 3.42 0.15
CA LEU A 68 -1.37 2.02 0.59
C LEU A 68 -2.18 1.11 -0.34
N VAL A 69 -3.37 1.54 -0.77
CA VAL A 69 -4.15 0.80 -1.77
C VAL A 69 -3.34 0.61 -3.06
N ASP A 70 -2.69 1.67 -3.56
CA ASP A 70 -1.89 1.62 -4.80
C ASP A 70 -0.66 0.71 -4.64
N VAL A 71 0.06 0.80 -3.54
CA VAL A 71 1.26 -0.03 -3.32
C VAL A 71 0.91 -1.50 -3.12
N VAL A 72 -0.18 -1.82 -2.42
CA VAL A 72 -0.67 -3.21 -2.30
C VAL A 72 -1.04 -3.77 -3.68
N HIS A 73 -1.73 -2.98 -4.50
CA HIS A 73 -2.04 -3.37 -5.88
C HIS A 73 -0.76 -3.62 -6.69
N ARG A 74 0.27 -2.77 -6.59
CA ARG A 74 1.58 -2.98 -7.26
C ARG A 74 2.25 -4.27 -6.82
N ILE A 75 2.27 -4.57 -5.52
CA ILE A 75 2.81 -5.85 -5.02
C ILE A 75 2.08 -7.03 -5.68
N ARG A 76 0.75 -6.98 -5.82
CA ARG A 76 -0.05 -8.00 -6.49
C ARG A 76 0.36 -8.19 -7.95
N GLU A 77 0.48 -7.10 -8.70
CA GLU A 77 0.85 -7.12 -10.13
C GLU A 77 2.25 -7.70 -10.33
N VAL A 78 3.22 -7.21 -9.55
CA VAL A 78 4.61 -7.68 -9.64
C VAL A 78 4.74 -9.15 -9.22
N ALA A 79 4.05 -9.57 -8.15
CA ALA A 79 4.03 -10.95 -7.69
C ALA A 79 3.51 -11.91 -8.77
N GLN A 80 2.45 -11.53 -9.48
CA GLN A 80 1.87 -12.32 -10.57
C GLN A 80 2.74 -12.35 -11.84
N ALA A 81 3.61 -11.34 -12.00
CA ALA A 81 4.53 -11.24 -13.13
C ALA A 81 5.87 -11.96 -12.88
N LEU A 82 6.16 -12.36 -11.62
CA LEU A 82 7.45 -12.92 -11.22
C LEU A 82 7.70 -14.26 -11.92
N PRO A 83 8.74 -14.37 -12.79
CA PRO A 83 9.02 -15.58 -13.52
C PRO A 83 9.30 -16.76 -12.58
N GLY A 84 8.78 -17.93 -12.90
CA GLY A 84 8.99 -19.16 -12.10
C GLY A 84 8.11 -19.31 -10.86
N LEU A 85 7.48 -18.24 -10.36
CA LEU A 85 6.47 -18.35 -9.30
C LEU A 85 5.16 -18.86 -9.91
N SER A 86 4.70 -20.01 -9.43
CA SER A 86 3.48 -20.63 -9.95
C SER A 86 2.26 -19.82 -9.57
N LYS A 87 1.38 -19.53 -10.52
CA LYS A 87 0.06 -18.89 -10.25
C LYS A 87 -0.85 -19.75 -9.34
N LYS A 88 -0.51 -21.05 -9.16
CA LYS A 88 -1.21 -21.98 -8.26
C LYS A 88 -0.48 -22.15 -6.92
N ASP A 89 0.61 -21.40 -6.70
CA ASP A 89 1.30 -21.42 -5.41
C ASP A 89 0.35 -20.99 -4.28
N THR A 90 0.34 -21.75 -3.20
CA THR A 90 -0.61 -21.58 -2.10
C THR A 90 -0.45 -20.22 -1.42
N GLU A 91 0.81 -19.77 -1.23
CA GLU A 91 1.09 -18.48 -0.58
C GLU A 91 0.72 -17.31 -1.48
N LEU A 92 0.98 -17.41 -2.79
CA LEU A 92 0.54 -16.41 -3.76
C LEU A 92 -0.98 -16.33 -3.82
N VAL A 93 -1.68 -17.46 -3.90
CA VAL A 93 -3.15 -17.49 -3.95
C VAL A 93 -3.75 -16.90 -2.66
N ALA A 94 -3.23 -17.27 -1.50
CA ALA A 94 -3.68 -16.73 -0.21
C ALA A 94 -3.46 -15.21 -0.13
N PHE A 95 -2.30 -14.72 -0.57
CA PHE A 95 -2.00 -13.29 -0.64
C PHE A 95 -2.95 -12.55 -1.58
N LEU A 96 -3.17 -13.06 -2.79
CA LEU A 96 -4.07 -12.43 -3.77
C LEU A 96 -5.51 -12.37 -3.27
N GLU A 97 -6.00 -13.38 -2.59
CA GLU A 97 -7.34 -13.37 -2.01
C GLU A 97 -7.44 -12.37 -0.83
N ALA A 98 -6.48 -12.38 0.09
CA ALA A 98 -6.47 -11.48 1.24
C ALA A 98 -6.38 -9.99 0.86
N THR A 99 -5.78 -9.69 -0.29
CA THR A 99 -5.56 -8.32 -0.77
C THR A 99 -6.47 -7.91 -1.93
N LYS A 100 -7.49 -8.70 -2.26
CA LYS A 100 -8.39 -8.50 -3.41
C LYS A 100 -9.03 -7.11 -3.47
N LEU A 101 -9.38 -6.54 -2.32
CA LEU A 101 -9.96 -5.21 -2.24
C LEU A 101 -9.05 -4.11 -2.82
N ALA A 102 -7.73 -4.29 -2.81
CA ALA A 102 -6.80 -3.33 -3.41
C ALA A 102 -7.03 -3.19 -4.92
N GLU A 103 -7.32 -4.30 -5.61
CA GLU A 103 -7.66 -4.29 -7.03
C GLU A 103 -8.98 -3.56 -7.28
N GLU A 104 -10.02 -3.82 -6.49
CA GLU A 104 -11.33 -3.19 -6.63
C GLU A 104 -11.27 -1.69 -6.37
N PHE A 105 -10.56 -1.25 -5.31
CA PHE A 105 -10.39 0.16 -4.99
C PHE A 105 -9.55 0.88 -6.03
N ARG A 106 -8.49 0.23 -6.53
CA ARG A 106 -7.67 0.76 -7.62
C ARG A 106 -8.49 0.91 -8.90
N HIS A 107 -9.28 -0.10 -9.26
CA HIS A 107 -10.18 -0.05 -10.41
C HIS A 107 -11.18 1.12 -10.29
N TYR A 108 -11.78 1.32 -9.13
CA TYR A 108 -12.68 2.45 -8.89
C TYR A 108 -12.03 3.79 -9.22
N ILE A 109 -10.83 4.06 -8.70
CA ILE A 109 -10.12 5.32 -8.94
C ILE A 109 -9.72 5.48 -10.41
N GLN A 110 -9.24 4.42 -11.05
CA GLN A 110 -8.85 4.46 -12.47
C GLN A 110 -10.04 4.76 -13.39
N HIS A 111 -11.22 4.30 -13.02
CA HIS A 111 -12.46 4.48 -13.79
C HIS A 111 -13.41 5.52 -13.19
N LEU A 112 -12.91 6.44 -12.36
CA LEU A 112 -13.69 7.41 -11.61
C LEU A 112 -14.64 8.21 -12.51
N ARG A 113 -14.19 8.64 -13.70
CA ARG A 113 -15.04 9.32 -14.66
C ARG A 113 -16.26 8.48 -15.06
N SER A 114 -16.06 7.19 -15.33
CA SER A 114 -17.14 6.26 -15.66
C SER A 114 -18.07 6.05 -14.46
N GLU A 115 -17.53 5.92 -13.26
CA GLU A 115 -18.30 5.77 -12.03
C GLU A 115 -19.23 6.98 -11.80
N LEU A 116 -18.69 8.18 -11.94
CA LEU A 116 -19.44 9.43 -11.77
C LEU A 116 -20.48 9.69 -12.89
N SER A 117 -20.30 9.07 -14.07
CA SER A 117 -21.22 9.21 -15.20
C SER A 117 -22.39 8.23 -15.15
N LYS A 118 -22.43 7.28 -14.21
CA LYS A 118 -23.54 6.33 -14.07
C LYS A 118 -24.84 7.06 -13.70
N LYS A 119 -25.95 6.67 -14.35
CA LYS A 119 -27.27 7.26 -14.08
C LYS A 119 -27.77 6.96 -12.67
N ALA A 120 -27.37 5.84 -12.06
CA ALA A 120 -27.65 5.54 -10.67
C ALA A 120 -26.75 6.41 -9.80
N VAL A 121 -27.35 7.26 -8.99
CA VAL A 121 -26.61 8.12 -8.06
C VAL A 121 -25.87 7.24 -7.06
N ASN A 122 -24.55 7.30 -7.10
CA ASN A 122 -23.74 6.69 -6.05
C ASN A 122 -23.85 7.59 -4.79
N PRO A 123 -24.43 7.09 -3.66
CA PRO A 123 -24.63 7.90 -2.47
C PRO A 123 -23.35 8.15 -1.68
N PHE A 124 -22.24 7.46 -2.04
CA PHE A 124 -20.99 7.56 -1.32
C PHE A 124 -20.10 8.69 -1.85
N PRO A 125 -19.34 9.39 -0.97
CA PRO A 125 -18.39 10.40 -1.41
C PRO A 125 -17.28 9.78 -2.27
N VAL A 126 -16.81 10.54 -3.23
CA VAL A 126 -15.78 10.12 -4.20
C VAL A 126 -14.50 9.61 -3.52
N TRP A 127 -14.07 10.29 -2.48
CA TRP A 127 -12.86 9.92 -1.74
C TRP A 127 -13.12 8.94 -0.60
N GLY A 128 -14.40 8.62 -0.35
CA GLY A 128 -14.80 7.65 0.66
C GLY A 128 -14.97 8.24 2.06
N SER A 129 -14.93 7.35 3.04
CA SER A 129 -14.92 7.66 4.46
C SER A 129 -13.66 7.10 5.10
N LEU A 130 -13.12 7.80 6.09
CA LEU A 130 -11.95 7.39 6.85
C LEU A 130 -12.36 7.15 8.30
N ALA A 131 -12.01 5.98 8.85
CA ALA A 131 -12.23 5.66 10.25
C ALA A 131 -10.92 5.22 10.90
N TRP A 132 -10.76 5.55 12.20
CA TRP A 132 -9.62 5.10 12.99
C TRP A 132 -10.00 4.91 14.46
N VAL A 133 -9.26 4.04 15.14
CA VAL A 133 -9.44 3.75 16.56
C VAL A 133 -8.83 4.89 17.38
N ASP A 134 -9.56 5.33 18.40
CA ASP A 134 -9.07 6.33 19.34
C ASP A 134 -7.94 5.73 20.22
N PRO A 135 -6.73 6.28 20.21
CA PRO A 135 -5.62 5.77 21.02
C PRO A 135 -5.80 6.02 22.52
N VAL A 136 -6.58 7.05 22.89
CA VAL A 136 -6.85 7.41 24.30
C VAL A 136 -7.98 6.55 24.86
N ASN A 137 -9.02 6.31 24.06
CA ASN A 137 -10.13 5.43 24.43
C ASN A 137 -10.25 4.28 23.43
N PRO A 138 -9.53 3.16 23.61
CA PRO A 138 -9.54 2.04 22.68
C PRO A 138 -10.91 1.34 22.51
N ALA A 139 -11.94 1.73 23.25
CA ALA A 139 -13.32 1.28 23.04
C ALA A 139 -14.06 2.10 21.98
N SER A 140 -13.47 3.19 21.49
CA SER A 140 -14.07 4.14 20.56
C SER A 140 -13.30 4.24 19.25
N SER A 141 -13.98 4.65 18.18
CA SER A 141 -13.37 4.99 16.90
C SER A 141 -14.00 6.26 16.34
N TYR A 142 -13.23 7.00 15.58
CA TYR A 142 -13.67 8.13 14.79
C TYR A 142 -14.09 7.69 13.39
N LEU A 143 -15.06 8.38 12.82
CA LEU A 143 -15.47 8.23 11.43
C LEU A 143 -15.63 9.61 10.80
N VAL A 144 -14.95 9.84 9.70
CA VAL A 144 -15.06 11.06 8.90
C VAL A 144 -15.51 10.70 7.49
N VAL A 145 -16.58 11.35 7.03
CA VAL A 145 -17.08 11.23 5.66
C VAL A 145 -16.51 12.38 4.84
N ILE A 146 -15.75 12.03 3.78
CA ILE A 146 -14.92 13.00 3.04
C ILE A 146 -15.67 13.43 1.78
N GLY A 147 -16.52 14.43 1.91
CA GLY A 147 -17.29 15.02 0.82
C GLY A 147 -18.78 15.17 1.12
N ALA A 148 -19.56 15.35 0.06
CA ALA A 148 -21.01 15.49 0.15
C ALA A 148 -21.66 14.19 0.66
N GLN A 149 -22.60 14.35 1.57
CA GLN A 149 -23.38 13.25 2.12
C GLN A 149 -24.79 13.24 1.53
N VAL A 150 -25.24 12.06 1.15
CA VAL A 150 -26.63 11.84 0.71
C VAL A 150 -27.43 11.32 1.89
N SER A 151 -28.59 11.90 2.16
CA SER A 151 -29.46 11.50 3.25
C SER A 151 -29.85 10.03 3.12
N GLY A 152 -29.80 9.29 4.23
CA GLY A 152 -30.12 7.85 4.27
C GLY A 152 -28.93 6.93 3.92
N THR A 153 -27.75 7.47 3.58
CA THR A 153 -26.55 6.65 3.35
C THR A 153 -25.96 6.20 4.69
N SER A 154 -25.67 4.90 4.80
CA SER A 154 -24.96 4.33 5.95
C SER A 154 -23.49 4.15 5.61
N TYR A 155 -22.61 4.58 6.50
CA TYR A 155 -21.16 4.48 6.36
C TYR A 155 -20.60 3.45 7.33
N THR A 156 -19.60 2.69 6.90
CA THR A 156 -18.91 1.73 7.75
C THR A 156 -17.62 2.35 8.28
N GLY A 157 -17.35 2.12 9.57
CA GLY A 157 -16.12 2.53 10.24
C GLY A 157 -15.24 1.35 10.58
N CYS A 158 -14.32 1.53 11.54
CA CYS A 158 -13.55 0.42 12.10
C CYS A 158 -14.48 -0.60 12.76
N VAL A 159 -14.20 -1.88 12.54
CA VAL A 159 -15.00 -2.98 13.07
C VAL A 159 -14.31 -3.56 14.30
N PHE A 160 -15.07 -3.67 15.40
CA PHE A 160 -14.61 -4.33 16.61
C PHE A 160 -15.05 -5.80 16.59
N ASP A 161 -14.10 -6.72 16.66
CA ASP A 161 -14.35 -8.14 16.81
C ASP A 161 -14.66 -8.45 18.28
N ILE A 162 -15.93 -8.73 18.58
CA ILE A 162 -16.43 -8.99 19.94
C ILE A 162 -15.83 -10.29 20.50
N VAL A 163 -15.59 -11.30 19.65
CA VAL A 163 -15.07 -12.60 20.07
C VAL A 163 -13.58 -12.49 20.40
N ALA A 164 -12.81 -11.88 19.52
CA ALA A 164 -11.38 -11.65 19.72
C ALA A 164 -11.07 -10.46 20.65
N ARG A 165 -12.09 -9.69 21.04
CA ARG A 165 -12.01 -8.47 21.86
C ARG A 165 -10.96 -7.48 21.35
N LYS A 166 -10.89 -7.28 20.05
CA LYS A 166 -9.97 -6.37 19.39
C LYS A 166 -10.57 -5.72 18.16
N TRP A 167 -10.03 -4.60 17.77
CA TRP A 167 -10.35 -4.01 16.47
C TRP A 167 -9.77 -4.86 15.34
N VAL A 168 -10.54 -5.06 14.28
CA VAL A 168 -10.09 -5.74 13.06
C VAL A 168 -8.97 -4.95 12.39
N SER A 169 -9.07 -3.63 12.43
CA SER A 169 -8.03 -2.72 11.94
C SER A 169 -8.06 -1.42 12.73
N LYS A 170 -6.89 -0.82 12.95
CA LYS A 170 -6.78 0.51 13.59
C LYS A 170 -7.22 1.63 12.67
N VAL A 171 -7.10 1.44 11.36
CA VAL A 171 -7.53 2.39 10.33
C VAL A 171 -8.29 1.63 9.25
N CYS A 172 -9.38 2.26 8.76
CA CYS A 172 -10.23 1.71 7.71
C CYS A 172 -10.58 2.80 6.70
N LEU A 173 -10.47 2.50 5.40
CA LEU A 173 -10.97 3.35 4.31
C LEU A 173 -12.25 2.73 3.74
N GLY A 174 -13.37 3.46 3.81
CA GLY A 174 -14.65 3.04 3.24
C GLY A 174 -14.88 3.64 1.86
N VAL A 175 -15.18 2.83 0.86
CA VAL A 175 -15.51 3.28 -0.51
C VAL A 175 -16.64 2.43 -1.06
N ASN A 176 -17.68 3.05 -1.58
CA ASN A 176 -18.84 2.35 -2.19
C ASN A 176 -19.44 1.25 -1.29
N GLY A 177 -19.52 1.49 0.02
CA GLY A 177 -20.05 0.52 0.98
C GLY A 177 -19.09 -0.64 1.30
N LYS A 178 -17.85 -0.64 0.78
CA LYS A 178 -16.81 -1.62 1.10
C LYS A 178 -15.79 -1.01 2.05
N SER A 179 -15.19 -1.84 2.90
CA SER A 179 -14.23 -1.42 3.92
C SER A 179 -12.86 -2.02 3.65
N PHE A 180 -11.86 -1.16 3.41
CA PHE A 180 -10.46 -1.53 3.31
C PHE A 180 -9.82 -1.43 4.70
N ASN A 181 -9.73 -2.57 5.38
CA ASN A 181 -9.11 -2.69 6.69
C ASN A 181 -7.60 -2.85 6.51
N PHE A 182 -6.81 -1.86 6.94
CA PHE A 182 -5.38 -1.83 6.62
C PHE A 182 -4.56 -2.87 7.36
N ASP A 183 -4.85 -3.16 8.65
CA ASP A 183 -4.04 -4.08 9.46
C ASP A 183 -3.99 -5.50 8.87
N PRO A 184 -5.12 -6.20 8.58
CA PRO A 184 -5.08 -7.55 8.04
C PRO A 184 -4.45 -7.61 6.63
N ILE A 185 -4.62 -6.54 5.83
CA ILE A 185 -4.01 -6.45 4.49
C ILE A 185 -2.49 -6.26 4.61
N TYR A 186 -2.04 -5.40 5.52
CA TYR A 186 -0.63 -5.21 5.82
C TYR A 186 0.03 -6.51 6.30
N GLU A 187 -0.60 -7.22 7.24
CA GLU A 187 -0.13 -8.53 7.71
C GLU A 187 -0.06 -9.57 6.57
N ALA A 188 -1.02 -9.56 5.64
CA ALA A 188 -0.99 -10.43 4.47
C ALA A 188 0.20 -10.11 3.55
N CYS A 189 0.50 -8.82 3.35
CA CYS A 189 1.67 -8.38 2.59
C CYS A 189 2.97 -8.82 3.27
N LEU A 190 3.09 -8.71 4.60
CA LEU A 190 4.27 -9.14 5.33
C LEU A 190 4.48 -10.66 5.23
N ARG A 191 3.42 -11.46 5.43
CA ARG A 191 3.49 -12.92 5.24
C ARG A 191 3.96 -13.29 3.84
N PHE A 192 3.41 -12.63 2.82
CA PHE A 192 3.83 -12.87 1.44
C PHE A 192 5.28 -12.45 1.20
N ARG A 193 5.74 -11.33 1.75
CA ARG A 193 7.16 -10.92 1.70
C ARG A 193 8.06 -12.00 2.29
N ASP A 194 7.72 -12.50 3.49
CA ASP A 194 8.50 -13.48 4.21
C ASP A 194 8.54 -14.85 3.51
N PHE A 195 7.60 -15.10 2.60
CA PHE A 195 7.60 -16.22 1.68
C PHE A 195 8.42 -15.92 0.41
N VAL A 196 8.09 -14.84 -0.30
CA VAL A 196 8.58 -14.63 -1.68
C VAL A 196 10.06 -14.29 -1.74
N ILE A 197 10.61 -13.60 -0.73
CA ILE A 197 12.03 -13.24 -0.72
C ILE A 197 12.92 -14.48 -0.55
N PRO A 198 12.74 -15.36 0.47
CA PRO A 198 13.50 -16.61 0.56
C PRO A 198 13.29 -17.54 -0.64
N TRP A 199 12.05 -17.60 -1.17
CA TRP A 199 11.75 -18.36 -2.37
C TRP A 199 12.59 -17.87 -3.56
N ALA A 200 12.64 -16.57 -3.81
CA ALA A 200 13.40 -15.99 -4.91
C ALA A 200 14.91 -16.24 -4.78
N LEU A 201 15.47 -16.07 -3.59
CA LEU A 201 16.87 -16.36 -3.30
C LEU A 201 17.21 -17.83 -3.57
N SER A 202 16.30 -18.77 -3.26
CA SER A 202 16.47 -20.19 -3.54
C SER A 202 16.31 -20.52 -5.02
N ALA A 203 15.29 -19.94 -5.68
CA ALA A 203 14.95 -20.27 -7.08
C ALA A 203 15.98 -19.78 -8.08
N TYR A 204 16.53 -18.58 -7.85
CA TYR A 204 17.43 -17.95 -8.83
C TYR A 204 18.93 -18.16 -8.57
N LYS A 205 19.31 -18.80 -7.47
CA LYS A 205 20.68 -19.18 -7.06
C LYS A 205 21.73 -18.04 -7.06
N PRO A 206 22.89 -18.20 -6.40
CA PRO A 206 23.80 -17.10 -6.09
C PRO A 206 24.62 -16.61 -7.30
N GLY A 207 23.97 -15.97 -8.24
CA GLY A 207 24.58 -15.10 -9.24
C GLY A 207 24.19 -13.65 -9.00
N ILE A 208 23.27 -13.40 -8.07
CA ILE A 208 22.80 -12.05 -7.71
C ILE A 208 23.73 -11.54 -6.62
N GLN A 209 24.71 -10.73 -7.00
CA GLN A 209 25.40 -9.90 -6.03
C GLN A 209 24.54 -8.67 -5.76
N THR A 210 24.11 -8.56 -4.52
CA THR A 210 23.37 -7.39 -4.06
C THR A 210 24.35 -6.27 -3.75
N THR A 211 24.20 -5.09 -4.34
CA THR A 211 24.89 -3.89 -3.88
C THR A 211 23.94 -3.01 -3.10
N THR A 212 24.49 -2.45 -2.05
CA THR A 212 23.77 -1.57 -1.11
C THR A 212 23.84 -0.11 -1.51
N GLU A 213 24.50 0.23 -2.61
CA GLU A 213 24.73 1.62 -3.00
C GLU A 213 23.65 2.10 -3.96
N LEU A 214 22.81 3.02 -3.46
CA LEU A 214 21.95 3.82 -4.31
C LEU A 214 22.82 4.72 -5.19
N GLN A 215 22.72 4.55 -6.50
CA GLN A 215 23.39 5.45 -7.44
C GLN A 215 22.62 6.77 -7.52
N ILE A 216 23.15 7.80 -6.87
CA ILE A 216 22.65 9.16 -7.02
C ILE A 216 23.45 9.84 -8.13
N ILE A 217 22.80 10.12 -9.26
CA ILE A 217 23.41 10.83 -10.38
C ILE A 217 23.11 12.32 -10.21
N THR A 218 24.15 13.13 -10.03
CA THR A 218 24.01 14.59 -10.00
C THR A 218 24.15 15.12 -11.42
N ILE A 219 23.11 15.77 -11.92
CA ILE A 219 23.11 16.46 -13.21
C ILE A 219 23.30 17.95 -12.95
N GLN A 220 24.45 18.50 -13.38
CA GLN A 220 24.68 19.94 -13.35
C GLN A 220 24.30 20.54 -14.70
N MET A 221 23.40 21.52 -14.68
CA MET A 221 23.09 22.32 -15.86
C MET A 221 24.02 23.56 -15.88
N LEU A 222 24.77 23.72 -16.95
CA LEU A 222 25.46 24.99 -17.24
C LEU A 222 24.41 25.99 -17.71
N VAL A 223 24.00 26.89 -16.84
CA VAL A 223 23.18 28.04 -17.25
C VAL A 223 24.14 29.03 -17.93
N PRO A 224 23.92 29.39 -19.22
CA PRO A 224 24.71 30.43 -19.88
C PRO A 224 24.57 31.72 -19.08
N GLU A 225 25.69 32.36 -18.78
CA GLU A 225 25.65 33.72 -18.25
C GLU A 225 24.92 34.60 -19.26
N THR A 226 23.82 35.21 -18.85
CA THR A 226 23.15 36.25 -19.64
C THR A 226 24.11 37.43 -19.73
N GLU A 227 24.69 37.67 -20.91
CA GLU A 227 25.37 38.91 -21.18
C GLU A 227 24.37 40.04 -20.91
N GLU A 228 24.62 40.79 -19.83
CA GLU A 228 23.94 42.07 -19.59
C GLU A 228 24.28 43.03 -20.71
N ALA A 229 23.29 43.35 -21.55
CA ALA A 229 23.35 44.35 -22.58
C ALA A 229 22.99 45.75 -22.03
#